data_0c244e6eef9a053c58aa35055cdab5dc
#
_entry.id   0c244e6eef9a053c58aa35055cdab5dc
#
_cell.length_a   1.000
_cell.length_b   1.000
_cell.length_c   1.000
_cell.angle_alpha   90.00
_cell.angle_beta   90.00
_cell.angle_gamma   90.00
#
_symmetry.space_group_name_H-M   'P 1'
#
loop_
_entity.id
_entity.type
_entity.pdbx_description
1 polymer ?
#
loop_
_entity_poly.entity_id
_entity_poly.type
_entity_poly.pdbx_seq_one_letter_code
_entity_poly.pdbx_strand_id
1 'polypeptide(L)'
;MLFRSKQMGNINSPEPRLLTIALWDPKAIPLVEKAIQKSDLGLNPSNDGKVIRLAVPELNEERRRELSKVVKKSAEEAKVAVRNTRRDAMEQIKKLKKDSQITEDDQRKAEDELQKMTDAQIKAVDKIATEKEKEIMEV
;
A
#
# COMPACT_ATOMS: atom_id res chain seq x y z
N MET A 1 -5.99 4.72 -14.87
CA MET A 1 -5.23 5.71 -14.10
C MET A 1 -5.81 5.75 -12.70
N LEU A 2 -5.08 5.30 -11.68
CA LEU A 2 -5.55 5.32 -10.29
C LEU A 2 -5.24 6.70 -9.70
N PHE A 3 -6.26 7.49 -9.44
CA PHE A 3 -6.10 8.77 -8.75
C PHE A 3 -5.87 8.51 -7.26
N ARG A 4 -4.84 9.12 -6.69
CA ARG A 4 -4.67 9.15 -5.23
C ARG A 4 -5.76 10.03 -4.63
N SER A 5 -6.34 9.62 -3.49
CA SER A 5 -7.41 10.37 -2.80
C SER A 5 -7.05 11.83 -2.54
N LYS A 6 -5.77 12.15 -2.28
CA LYS A 6 -5.27 13.55 -2.17
C LYS A 6 -5.40 14.40 -3.44
N GLN A 7 -5.62 13.80 -4.61
CA GLN A 7 -5.84 14.53 -5.86
C GLN A 7 -7.30 14.94 -6.06
N MET A 8 -8.22 14.31 -5.33
CA MET A 8 -9.66 14.54 -5.44
C MET A 8 -10.22 15.43 -4.32
N GLY A 9 -9.48 15.62 -3.23
CA GLY A 9 -9.95 16.39 -2.10
C GLY A 9 -8.97 16.41 -0.93
N ASN A 10 -9.35 17.07 0.13
CA ASN A 10 -8.61 17.10 1.39
C ASN A 10 -9.15 16.06 2.36
N ILE A 11 -8.24 15.31 3.00
CA ILE A 11 -8.55 14.36 4.05
C ILE A 11 -7.99 14.91 5.35
N ASN A 12 -8.86 15.10 6.35
CA ASN A 12 -8.50 15.59 7.67
C ASN A 12 -9.01 14.64 8.75
N SER A 13 -8.38 14.71 9.92
CA SER A 13 -8.84 14.03 11.13
C SER A 13 -9.06 15.09 12.22
N PRO A 14 -10.26 15.73 12.26
CA PRO A 14 -10.54 16.81 13.22
C PRO A 14 -10.64 16.30 14.65
N GLU A 15 -10.97 15.03 14.83
CA GLU A 15 -11.10 14.36 16.13
C GLU A 15 -10.50 12.95 16.07
N PRO A 16 -10.08 12.38 17.21
CA PRO A 16 -9.71 10.97 17.27
C PRO A 16 -10.87 10.11 16.73
N ARG A 17 -10.57 9.19 15.84
CA ARG A 17 -11.55 8.27 15.22
C ARG A 17 -12.60 8.95 14.31
N LEU A 18 -12.38 10.16 13.86
CA LEU A 18 -13.20 10.83 12.86
C LEU A 18 -12.31 11.27 11.68
N LEU A 19 -12.58 10.75 10.51
CA LEU A 19 -11.99 11.20 9.26
C LEU A 19 -13.01 12.00 8.46
N THR A 20 -12.58 13.12 7.90
CA THR A 20 -13.39 13.93 7.01
C THR A 20 -12.72 14.04 5.64
N ILE A 21 -13.52 13.88 4.59
CA ILE A 21 -13.07 14.00 3.21
C ILE A 21 -13.87 15.11 2.55
N ALA A 22 -13.21 16.23 2.27
CA ALA A 22 -13.77 17.34 1.51
C ALA A 22 -13.33 17.24 0.05
N LEU A 23 -14.24 16.90 -0.84
CA LEU A 23 -13.94 16.75 -2.27
C LEU A 23 -14.01 18.10 -2.97
N TRP A 24 -13.15 18.29 -3.98
CA TRP A 24 -13.17 19.47 -4.86
C TRP A 24 -14.46 19.52 -5.70
N ASP A 25 -14.95 18.36 -6.13
CA ASP A 25 -16.20 18.23 -6.88
C ASP A 25 -17.24 17.47 -6.04
N PRO A 26 -18.32 18.15 -5.59
CA PRO A 26 -19.40 17.50 -4.83
C PRO A 26 -20.10 16.37 -5.58
N LYS A 27 -20.06 16.37 -6.91
CA LYS A 27 -20.64 15.29 -7.74
C LYS A 27 -19.89 13.96 -7.58
N ALA A 28 -18.66 13.99 -7.10
CA ALA A 28 -17.87 12.80 -6.83
C ALA A 28 -18.22 12.12 -5.49
N ILE A 29 -18.97 12.78 -4.60
CA ILE A 29 -19.32 12.24 -3.26
C ILE A 29 -19.96 10.85 -3.36
N PRO A 30 -21.00 10.60 -4.16
CA PRO A 30 -21.62 9.27 -4.20
C PRO A 30 -20.68 8.18 -4.72
N LEU A 31 -19.77 8.53 -5.63
CA LEU A 31 -18.77 7.60 -6.17
C LEU A 31 -17.73 7.21 -5.12
N VAL A 32 -17.26 8.20 -4.36
CA VAL A 32 -16.27 7.98 -3.28
C VAL A 32 -16.90 7.19 -2.14
N GLU A 33 -18.12 7.51 -1.71
CA GLU A 33 -18.85 6.74 -0.71
C GLU A 33 -19.02 5.27 -1.11
N LYS A 34 -19.44 5.03 -2.34
CA LYS A 34 -19.59 3.67 -2.87
C LYS A 34 -18.27 2.92 -2.95
N ALA A 35 -17.17 3.62 -3.26
CA ALA A 35 -15.83 3.04 -3.26
C ALA A 35 -15.39 2.66 -1.84
N ILE A 36 -15.65 3.52 -0.85
CA ILE A 36 -15.35 3.24 0.57
C ILE A 36 -16.16 2.06 1.09
N GLN A 37 -17.46 2.00 0.80
CA GLN A 37 -18.33 0.89 1.20
C GLN A 37 -17.89 -0.45 0.60
N LYS A 38 -17.36 -0.44 -0.64
CA LYS A 38 -16.86 -1.63 -1.31
C LYS A 38 -15.43 -2.02 -0.90
N SER A 39 -14.73 -1.14 -0.21
CA SER A 39 -13.37 -1.40 0.26
C SER A 39 -13.39 -2.31 1.51
N ASP A 40 -12.28 -2.99 1.74
CA ASP A 40 -12.08 -3.85 2.93
C ASP A 40 -11.88 -3.05 4.24
N LEU A 41 -12.12 -1.72 4.21
CA LEU A 41 -11.94 -0.86 5.39
C LEU A 41 -13.02 -1.11 6.46
N GLY A 42 -14.19 -1.60 6.08
CA GLY A 42 -15.31 -1.85 7.01
C GLY A 42 -15.84 -0.56 7.66
N LEU A 43 -15.72 0.57 6.97
CA LEU A 43 -16.20 1.87 7.42
C LEU A 43 -17.48 2.26 6.69
N ASN A 44 -18.43 2.85 7.44
CA ASN A 44 -19.66 3.36 6.88
C ASN A 44 -19.54 4.88 6.69
N PRO A 45 -19.46 5.37 5.44
CA PRO A 45 -19.42 6.79 5.17
C PRO A 45 -20.80 7.43 5.41
N SER A 46 -20.79 8.65 5.92
CA SER A 46 -21.94 9.56 5.94
C SER A 46 -21.53 10.88 5.30
N ASN A 47 -22.44 11.59 4.64
CA ASN A 47 -22.14 12.88 4.06
C ASN A 47 -23.23 13.92 4.39
N ASP A 48 -22.85 15.19 4.33
CA ASP A 48 -23.74 16.34 4.46
C ASP A 48 -23.91 17.12 3.14
N GLY A 49 -23.56 16.48 2.01
CA GLY A 49 -23.58 17.09 0.68
C GLY A 49 -22.32 17.88 0.31
N LYS A 50 -21.38 18.09 1.25
CA LYS A 50 -20.10 18.78 1.04
C LYS A 50 -18.89 17.96 1.51
N VAL A 51 -19.06 17.26 2.61
CA VAL A 51 -17.98 16.52 3.28
C VAL A 51 -18.46 15.11 3.60
N ILE A 52 -17.62 14.13 3.30
CA ILE A 52 -17.83 12.74 3.73
C ILE A 52 -17.19 12.59 5.10
N ARG A 53 -17.94 12.02 6.06
CA ARG A 53 -17.46 11.70 7.40
C ARG A 53 -17.38 10.21 7.58
N LEU A 54 -16.26 9.76 8.13
CA LEU A 54 -15.98 8.36 8.43
C LEU A 54 -15.71 8.24 9.93
N ALA A 55 -16.63 7.61 10.63
CA ALA A 55 -16.40 7.24 12.02
C ALA A 55 -15.56 5.94 12.05
N VAL A 56 -14.40 6.00 12.69
CA VAL A 56 -13.54 4.83 12.90
C VAL A 56 -13.95 4.20 14.23
N PRO A 57 -14.52 2.97 14.23
CA PRO A 57 -14.93 2.31 15.47
C PRO A 57 -13.72 1.99 16.36
N GLU A 58 -13.97 1.83 17.67
CA GLU A 58 -12.94 1.34 18.58
C GLU A 58 -12.44 -0.04 18.16
N LEU A 59 -11.13 -0.23 18.26
CA LEU A 59 -10.53 -1.52 18.00
C LEU A 59 -10.79 -2.45 19.19
N ASN A 60 -11.66 -3.44 19.02
CA ASN A 60 -11.73 -4.58 19.90
C ASN A 60 -10.66 -5.63 19.53
N GLU A 61 -10.45 -6.64 20.37
CA GLU A 61 -9.44 -7.69 20.11
C GLU A 61 -9.68 -8.42 18.79
N GLU A 62 -10.94 -8.69 18.46
CA GLU A 62 -11.30 -9.39 17.23
C GLU A 62 -10.90 -8.57 16.01
N ARG A 63 -11.23 -7.26 16.01
CA ARG A 63 -10.87 -6.35 14.94
C ARG A 63 -9.35 -6.16 14.81
N ARG A 64 -8.62 -6.12 15.92
CA ARG A 64 -7.15 -6.09 15.92
C ARG A 64 -6.56 -7.32 15.24
N ARG A 65 -7.09 -8.50 15.53
CA ARG A 65 -6.66 -9.76 14.90
C ARG A 65 -6.95 -9.78 13.40
N GLU A 66 -8.12 -9.28 12.98
CA GLU A 66 -8.44 -9.14 11.56
C GLU A 66 -7.47 -8.20 10.84
N LEU A 67 -7.23 -7.01 11.41
CA LEU A 67 -6.29 -6.05 10.85
C LEU A 67 -4.86 -6.60 10.78
N SER A 68 -4.41 -7.34 11.78
CA SER A 68 -3.11 -8.01 11.73
C SER A 68 -3.01 -9.00 10.56
N LYS A 69 -4.08 -9.76 10.27
CA LYS A 69 -4.13 -10.63 9.08
C LYS A 69 -4.05 -9.85 7.78
N VAL A 70 -4.74 -8.70 7.70
CA VAL A 70 -4.69 -7.80 6.53
C VAL A 70 -3.27 -7.28 6.33
N VAL A 71 -2.59 -6.84 7.40
CA VAL A 71 -1.19 -6.38 7.32
C VAL A 71 -0.27 -7.48 6.79
N LYS A 72 -0.38 -8.70 7.33
CA LYS A 72 0.42 -9.86 6.87
C LYS A 72 0.18 -10.16 5.40
N LYS A 73 -1.08 -10.19 4.98
CA LYS A 73 -1.44 -10.41 3.57
C LYS A 73 -0.84 -9.35 2.66
N SER A 74 -1.01 -8.07 3.02
CA SER A 74 -0.45 -6.95 2.25
C SER A 74 1.08 -7.00 2.18
N ALA A 75 1.76 -7.38 3.25
CA ALA A 75 3.21 -7.54 3.27
C ALA A 75 3.66 -8.68 2.33
N GLU A 76 2.97 -9.83 2.32
CA GLU A 76 3.28 -10.92 1.39
C GLU A 76 3.04 -10.52 -0.06
N GLU A 77 1.94 -9.84 -0.37
CA GLU A 77 1.67 -9.32 -1.71
C GLU A 77 2.76 -8.34 -2.17
N ALA A 78 3.20 -7.45 -1.30
CA ALA A 78 4.30 -6.53 -1.58
C ALA A 78 5.63 -7.27 -1.84
N LYS A 79 5.96 -8.28 -1.03
CA LYS A 79 7.17 -9.10 -1.24
C LYS A 79 7.11 -9.89 -2.55
N VAL A 80 5.94 -10.40 -2.92
CA VAL A 80 5.73 -11.06 -4.22
C VAL A 80 5.95 -10.06 -5.37
N ALA A 81 5.43 -8.85 -5.28
CA ALA A 81 5.65 -7.82 -6.28
C ALA A 81 7.13 -7.47 -6.43
N VAL A 82 7.86 -7.31 -5.33
CA VAL A 82 9.31 -7.07 -5.33
C VAL A 82 10.07 -8.22 -6.02
N ARG A 83 9.72 -9.48 -5.71
CA ARG A 83 10.35 -10.64 -6.33
C ARG A 83 10.05 -10.74 -7.83
N ASN A 84 8.85 -10.40 -8.26
CA ASN A 84 8.48 -10.38 -9.67
C ASN A 84 9.28 -9.30 -10.42
N THR A 85 9.35 -8.09 -9.89
CA THR A 85 10.17 -7.00 -10.46
C THR A 85 11.64 -7.42 -10.57
N ARG A 86 12.19 -8.08 -9.55
CA ARG A 86 13.55 -8.63 -9.62
C ARG A 86 13.68 -9.62 -10.78
N ARG A 87 12.73 -10.54 -10.93
CA ARG A 87 12.76 -11.55 -11.99
C ARG A 87 12.79 -10.90 -13.37
N ASP A 88 11.91 -9.93 -13.58
CA ASP A 88 11.83 -9.20 -14.84
C ASP A 88 13.15 -8.45 -15.15
N ALA A 89 13.74 -7.81 -14.14
CA ALA A 89 15.02 -7.12 -14.28
C ALA A 89 16.17 -8.10 -14.59
N MET A 90 16.19 -9.28 -13.95
CA MET A 90 17.17 -10.33 -14.23
C MET A 90 17.07 -10.83 -15.68
N GLU A 91 15.88 -10.98 -16.22
CA GLU A 91 15.68 -11.35 -17.62
C GLU A 91 16.18 -10.28 -18.57
N GLN A 92 15.96 -9.00 -18.25
CA GLN A 92 16.49 -7.90 -19.04
C GLN A 92 18.02 -7.87 -19.04
N ILE A 93 18.66 -8.06 -17.88
CA ILE A 93 20.13 -8.14 -17.77
C ILE A 93 20.67 -9.28 -18.64
N LYS A 94 20.07 -10.47 -18.57
CA LYS A 94 20.45 -11.61 -19.39
C LYS A 94 20.29 -11.35 -20.89
N LYS A 95 19.23 -10.65 -21.28
CA LYS A 95 19.02 -10.23 -22.66
C LYS A 95 20.10 -9.28 -23.15
N LEU A 96 20.45 -8.24 -22.36
CA LEU A 96 21.52 -7.30 -22.69
C LEU A 96 22.86 -8.04 -22.90
N LYS A 97 23.14 -9.04 -22.08
CA LYS A 97 24.35 -9.87 -22.25
C LYS A 97 24.27 -10.69 -23.55
N LYS A 98 23.13 -11.34 -23.83
CA LYS A 98 22.93 -12.12 -25.05
C LYS A 98 23.10 -11.27 -26.30
N ASP A 99 22.61 -10.04 -26.26
CA ASP A 99 22.71 -9.07 -27.36
C ASP A 99 24.10 -8.37 -27.40
N SER A 100 25.07 -8.85 -26.61
CA SER A 100 26.44 -8.33 -26.52
C SER A 100 26.56 -6.84 -26.17
N GLN A 101 25.53 -6.31 -25.49
CA GLN A 101 25.51 -4.91 -25.05
C GLN A 101 26.25 -4.67 -23.74
N ILE A 102 26.42 -5.72 -22.95
CA ILE A 102 27.18 -5.71 -21.70
C ILE A 102 28.14 -6.89 -21.63
N THR A 103 29.21 -6.74 -20.84
CA THR A 103 30.15 -7.82 -20.58
C THR A 103 29.61 -8.81 -19.55
N GLU A 104 30.22 -9.97 -19.42
CA GLU A 104 29.88 -10.96 -18.38
C GLU A 104 30.16 -10.41 -16.98
N ASP A 105 31.16 -9.60 -16.82
CA ASP A 105 31.51 -8.94 -15.56
C ASP A 105 30.44 -7.90 -15.17
N ASP A 106 29.96 -7.12 -16.15
CA ASP A 106 28.85 -6.17 -15.95
C ASP A 106 27.56 -6.88 -15.57
N GLN A 107 27.25 -8.01 -16.24
CA GLN A 107 26.09 -8.82 -15.88
C GLN A 107 26.17 -9.26 -14.42
N ARG A 108 27.31 -9.83 -14.00
CA ARG A 108 27.50 -10.33 -12.63
C ARG A 108 27.33 -9.21 -11.60
N LYS A 109 27.94 -8.05 -11.85
CA LYS A 109 27.79 -6.88 -10.98
C LYS A 109 26.34 -6.40 -10.87
N ALA A 110 25.64 -6.32 -12.00
CA ALA A 110 24.23 -5.91 -12.03
C ALA A 110 23.32 -6.91 -11.30
N GLU A 111 23.55 -8.21 -11.45
CA GLU A 111 22.82 -9.26 -10.75
C GLU A 111 23.03 -9.17 -9.23
N ASP A 112 24.28 -8.95 -8.78
CA ASP A 112 24.63 -8.78 -7.36
C ASP A 112 23.98 -7.53 -6.75
N GLU A 113 24.02 -6.41 -7.47
CA GLU A 113 23.37 -5.17 -7.03
C GLU A 113 21.84 -5.34 -6.95
N LEU A 114 21.24 -5.94 -7.96
CA LEU A 114 19.80 -6.21 -7.97
C LEU A 114 19.37 -7.12 -6.82
N GLN A 115 20.19 -8.12 -6.47
CA GLN A 115 19.93 -8.98 -5.33
C GLN A 115 20.00 -8.20 -4.01
N LYS A 116 21.03 -7.36 -3.83
CA LYS A 116 21.16 -6.50 -2.62
C LYS A 116 19.99 -5.54 -2.48
N MET A 117 19.56 -4.90 -3.58
CA MET A 117 18.41 -4.01 -3.58
C MET A 117 17.11 -4.77 -3.21
N THR A 118 16.92 -5.96 -3.76
CA THR A 118 15.77 -6.82 -3.46
C THR A 118 15.72 -7.19 -1.98
N ASP A 119 16.84 -7.63 -1.42
CA ASP A 119 16.92 -8.03 -0.01
C ASP A 119 16.64 -6.84 0.93
N ALA A 120 17.17 -5.65 0.57
CA ALA A 120 16.91 -4.43 1.32
C ALA A 120 15.42 -4.05 1.30
N GLN A 121 14.74 -4.16 0.14
CA GLN A 121 13.31 -3.87 0.04
C GLN A 121 12.45 -4.89 0.79
N ILE A 122 12.78 -6.17 0.74
CA ILE A 122 12.08 -7.22 1.51
C ILE A 122 12.21 -6.94 3.01
N LYS A 123 13.42 -6.62 3.50
CA LYS A 123 13.62 -6.23 4.91
C LYS A 123 12.82 -4.98 5.29
N ALA A 124 12.73 -3.98 4.41
CA ALA A 124 11.94 -2.79 4.65
C ALA A 124 10.44 -3.11 4.77
N VAL A 125 9.92 -3.98 3.90
CA VAL A 125 8.52 -4.45 3.97
C VAL A 125 8.26 -5.17 5.29
N ASP A 126 9.13 -6.11 5.69
CA ASP A 126 8.98 -6.86 6.93
C ASP A 126 9.03 -5.94 8.16
N LYS A 127 9.93 -4.94 8.16
CA LYS A 127 10.04 -3.95 9.24
C LYS A 127 8.75 -3.16 9.38
N ILE A 128 8.24 -2.59 8.27
CA ILE A 128 7.01 -1.80 8.26
C ILE A 128 5.81 -2.65 8.72
N ALA A 129 5.72 -3.90 8.27
CA ALA A 129 4.65 -4.80 8.67
C ALA A 129 4.71 -5.10 10.18
N THR A 130 5.88 -5.38 10.71
CA THR A 130 6.08 -5.65 12.14
C THR A 130 5.74 -4.42 13.00
N GLU A 131 6.20 -3.24 12.60
CA GLU A 131 5.87 -1.99 13.28
C GLU A 131 4.36 -1.73 13.26
N LYS A 132 3.70 -1.97 12.13
CA LYS A 132 2.25 -1.79 12.02
C LYS A 132 1.44 -2.81 12.81
N GLU A 133 1.86 -4.06 12.86
CA GLU A 133 1.25 -5.08 13.73
C GLU A 133 1.36 -4.67 15.20
N LYS A 134 2.51 -4.15 15.60
CA LYS A 134 2.74 -3.65 16.95
C LYS A 134 1.81 -2.48 17.30
N GLU A 135 1.72 -1.46 16.42
CA GLU A 135 0.78 -0.35 16.59
C GLU A 135 -0.68 -0.81 16.73
N ILE A 136 -1.10 -1.82 15.94
CA ILE A 136 -2.46 -2.37 16.00
C ILE A 136 -2.71 -3.05 17.34
N MET A 137 -1.72 -3.69 17.93
CA MET A 137 -1.83 -4.44 19.20
C MET A 137 -1.61 -3.55 20.42
N GLU A 138 -0.93 -2.41 20.30
CA GLU A 138 -0.80 -1.43 21.37
C GLU A 138 -2.13 -0.71 21.60
N VAL A 139 -2.53 -0.60 22.86
CA VAL A 139 -3.77 0.09 23.28
C VAL A 139 -3.44 1.52 23.63
#